data_8db3eb1e4b60f9d38ce8a76c3dee6fe7
#
_entry.id   8db3eb1e4b60f9d38ce8a76c3dee6fe7
#
_cell.length_a   1.000
_cell.length_b   1.000
_cell.length_c   1.000
_cell.angle_alpha   90.00
_cell.angle_beta   90.00
_cell.angle_gamma   90.00
#
_symmetry.space_group_name_H-M   'P 1'
#
loop_
_entity.id
_entity.type
_entity.pdbx_description
1 polymer ?
#
loop_
_entity_poly.entity_id
_entity_poly.type
_entity_poly.pdbx_seq_one_letter_code
_entity_poly.pdbx_strand_id
1 'polypeptide(L)'
;MQINDNDQSVLNDNVDLSSPLDNLGPIEGTPESTPPPDPEEMLPLLESPVTQERMLAARAFCEIQDHRAIPHLIRLLGDRCPLVRVSAAYALGRNPSPEAIEPMIDQLQRDWNGYVRKGLVWSLGNNRDRHSLSPLIDSLRTDIPAVRLWAASALAQMAQVSYEAIVSTIPPLIQGLRRDPIPAIRSNCAWSLGQLARELPSNVVYAGAIDGLIESFVEDEDLGVREDARSALLKVGDPRALQLIEELEQEGWF
;
A
#
# COMPACT_ATOMS: atom_id res chain seq x y z
N MET A 1 -49.51 -15.64 8.43
CA MET A 1 -48.63 -14.48 8.42
C MET A 1 -47.21 -15.05 8.41
N GLN A 2 -46.66 -15.27 7.22
CA GLN A 2 -45.34 -15.88 7.02
C GLN A 2 -44.30 -14.77 7.11
N ILE A 3 -43.34 -14.93 8.01
CA ILE A 3 -42.18 -14.09 8.12
C ILE A 3 -41.17 -14.61 7.11
N ASN A 4 -40.78 -13.77 6.16
CA ASN A 4 -39.82 -14.08 5.12
C ASN A 4 -38.40 -13.96 5.72
N ASP A 5 -37.75 -15.10 5.95
CA ASP A 5 -36.31 -15.20 6.18
C ASP A 5 -35.59 -15.03 4.83
N ASN A 6 -35.23 -13.83 4.50
CA ASN A 6 -34.32 -13.58 3.38
C ASN A 6 -33.61 -12.22 3.53
N ASP A 7 -32.77 -12.14 4.54
CA ASP A 7 -31.82 -11.01 4.65
C ASP A 7 -30.47 -11.50 5.19
N GLN A 8 -29.88 -12.44 4.45
CA GLN A 8 -28.49 -12.91 4.66
C GLN A 8 -27.54 -12.47 3.53
N SER A 9 -27.80 -11.34 2.89
CA SER A 9 -26.98 -10.86 1.75
C SER A 9 -26.10 -9.66 2.06
N VAL A 10 -25.83 -9.32 3.33
CA VAL A 10 -25.08 -8.11 3.71
C VAL A 10 -23.74 -8.38 4.39
N LEU A 11 -23.19 -9.59 4.33
CA LEU A 11 -21.86 -9.89 4.88
C LEU A 11 -20.96 -10.58 3.85
N ASN A 12 -20.82 -9.97 2.69
CA ASN A 12 -19.77 -10.32 1.76
C ASN A 12 -19.06 -9.05 1.28
N ASP A 13 -18.74 -8.17 2.24
CA ASP A 13 -17.77 -7.11 2.00
C ASP A 13 -16.40 -7.77 1.85
N ASN A 14 -16.07 -8.11 0.60
CA ASN A 14 -14.69 -8.19 0.18
C ASN A 14 -14.12 -6.80 0.49
N VAL A 15 -13.48 -6.67 1.66
CA VAL A 15 -12.74 -5.48 2.02
C VAL A 15 -11.67 -5.34 0.96
N ASP A 16 -11.89 -4.43 0.04
CA ASP A 16 -10.92 -4.04 -0.97
C ASP A 16 -9.72 -3.46 -0.23
N LEU A 17 -8.69 -4.30 -0.05
CA LEU A 17 -7.43 -3.93 0.58
C LEU A 17 -6.53 -3.15 -0.39
N SER A 18 -7.03 -2.82 -1.59
CA SER A 18 -6.32 -1.97 -2.53
C SER A 18 -6.17 -0.56 -1.95
N SER A 19 -4.95 -0.03 -2.05
CA SER A 19 -4.70 1.38 -1.76
C SER A 19 -5.57 2.24 -2.69
N PRO A 20 -6.06 3.41 -2.24
CA PRO A 20 -6.68 4.39 -3.15
C PRO A 20 -5.82 4.70 -4.38
N LEU A 21 -4.52 4.45 -4.30
CA LEU A 21 -3.56 4.61 -5.40
C LEU A 21 -3.52 3.44 -6.39
N ASP A 22 -4.05 2.28 -6.02
CA ASP A 22 -4.14 1.10 -6.91
C ASP A 22 -5.31 1.22 -7.90
N ASN A 23 -6.30 2.06 -7.58
CA ASN A 23 -7.47 2.34 -8.41
C ASN A 23 -7.24 3.40 -9.50
N LEU A 24 -6.00 3.72 -9.83
CA LEU A 24 -5.69 4.41 -11.07
C LEU A 24 -5.89 3.41 -12.22
N GLY A 25 -7.15 3.12 -12.50
CA GLY A 25 -7.58 2.25 -13.59
C GLY A 25 -7.05 2.69 -14.95
N PRO A 26 -7.08 1.82 -15.96
CA PRO A 26 -6.72 2.20 -17.32
C PRO A 26 -7.61 3.37 -17.76
N ILE A 27 -6.98 4.36 -18.37
CA ILE A 27 -7.67 5.49 -18.98
C ILE A 27 -8.74 4.92 -19.93
N GLU A 28 -10.02 5.24 -19.70
CA GLU A 28 -11.11 4.84 -20.60
C GLU A 28 -10.76 5.24 -22.03
N GLY A 29 -10.68 4.25 -22.91
CA GLY A 29 -10.34 4.48 -24.32
C GLY A 29 -9.20 3.63 -24.87
N THR A 30 -8.68 2.64 -24.13
CA THR A 30 -7.78 1.64 -24.71
C THR A 30 -8.52 0.72 -25.68
N PRO A 31 -8.02 0.54 -26.93
CA PRO A 31 -8.63 -0.37 -27.90
C PRO A 31 -8.61 -1.80 -27.36
N GLU A 32 -9.56 -2.59 -27.90
CA GLU A 32 -9.82 -4.00 -27.63
C GLU A 32 -8.61 -4.81 -27.11
N SER A 33 -8.86 -5.56 -26.06
CA SER A 33 -7.90 -6.39 -25.33
C SER A 33 -6.92 -7.10 -26.27
N THR A 34 -5.69 -6.60 -26.31
CA THR A 34 -4.59 -7.45 -26.76
C THR A 34 -4.55 -8.67 -25.85
N PRO A 35 -4.45 -9.88 -26.38
CA PRO A 35 -4.33 -11.06 -25.53
C PRO A 35 -3.17 -10.88 -24.55
N PRO A 36 -3.30 -11.40 -23.32
CA PRO A 36 -2.21 -11.32 -22.35
C PRO A 36 -0.94 -11.86 -23.00
N PRO A 37 0.22 -11.23 -22.73
CA PRO A 37 1.49 -11.67 -23.31
C PRO A 37 1.80 -13.11 -22.90
N ASP A 38 2.34 -13.91 -23.85
CA ASP A 38 2.70 -15.31 -23.62
C ASP A 38 3.97 -15.39 -22.73
N PRO A 39 3.94 -16.09 -21.59
CA PRO A 39 5.12 -16.33 -20.76
C PRO A 39 6.30 -16.94 -21.52
N GLU A 40 6.05 -17.86 -22.47
CA GLU A 40 7.09 -18.54 -23.24
C GLU A 40 7.84 -17.59 -24.18
N GLU A 41 7.15 -16.55 -24.66
CA GLU A 41 7.77 -15.51 -25.48
C GLU A 41 8.52 -14.48 -24.61
N MET A 42 7.98 -14.17 -23.41
CA MET A 42 8.52 -13.11 -22.55
C MET A 42 9.71 -13.54 -21.71
N LEU A 43 9.77 -14.80 -21.25
CA LEU A 43 10.87 -15.30 -20.42
C LEU A 43 12.26 -15.11 -21.06
N PRO A 44 12.50 -15.50 -22.32
CA PRO A 44 13.80 -15.28 -22.96
C PRO A 44 14.17 -13.80 -23.08
N LEU A 45 13.19 -12.91 -23.24
CA LEU A 45 13.43 -11.48 -23.41
C LEU A 45 13.90 -10.79 -22.11
N LEU A 46 13.69 -11.38 -20.95
CA LEU A 46 14.27 -10.90 -19.69
C LEU A 46 15.80 -10.93 -19.69
N GLU A 47 16.43 -11.72 -20.56
CA GLU A 47 17.89 -11.83 -20.71
C GLU A 47 18.41 -11.15 -21.99
N SER A 48 17.55 -10.51 -22.75
CA SER A 48 17.93 -9.85 -24.00
C SER A 48 19.04 -8.81 -23.81
N PRO A 49 20.00 -8.69 -24.72
CA PRO A 49 20.96 -7.60 -24.73
C PRO A 49 20.29 -6.22 -25.00
N VAL A 50 19.09 -6.23 -25.56
CA VAL A 50 18.34 -5.03 -25.92
C VAL A 50 17.53 -4.55 -24.71
N THR A 51 17.78 -3.31 -24.26
CA THR A 51 17.13 -2.73 -23.08
C THR A 51 15.61 -2.67 -23.19
N GLN A 52 15.08 -2.32 -24.38
CA GLN A 52 13.64 -2.23 -24.62
C GLN A 52 12.95 -3.58 -24.46
N GLU A 53 13.59 -4.66 -24.93
CA GLU A 53 13.06 -6.03 -24.80
C GLU A 53 13.02 -6.45 -23.35
N ARG A 54 14.09 -6.21 -22.57
CA ARG A 54 14.09 -6.51 -21.13
C ARG A 54 13.02 -5.71 -20.38
N MET A 55 12.85 -4.42 -20.73
CA MET A 55 11.81 -3.59 -20.11
C MET A 55 10.40 -4.11 -20.45
N LEU A 56 10.15 -4.43 -21.72
CA LEU A 56 8.85 -4.94 -22.17
C LEU A 56 8.51 -6.26 -21.50
N ALA A 57 9.48 -7.17 -21.47
CA ALA A 57 9.33 -8.47 -20.81
C ALA A 57 9.06 -8.31 -19.29
N ALA A 58 9.86 -7.50 -18.58
CA ALA A 58 9.64 -7.25 -17.17
C ALA A 58 8.26 -6.65 -16.89
N ARG A 59 7.78 -5.74 -17.77
CA ARG A 59 6.45 -5.16 -17.68
C ARG A 59 5.35 -6.19 -17.91
N ALA A 60 5.55 -7.13 -18.84
CA ALA A 60 4.59 -8.21 -19.08
C ALA A 60 4.34 -9.06 -17.84
N PHE A 61 5.37 -9.30 -17.02
CA PHE A 61 5.25 -10.01 -15.74
C PHE A 61 4.57 -9.21 -14.61
N CYS A 62 4.13 -7.99 -14.85
CA CYS A 62 3.14 -7.34 -13.98
C CYS A 62 1.73 -7.93 -14.18
N GLU A 63 1.46 -8.55 -15.31
CA GLU A 63 0.17 -9.16 -15.67
C GLU A 63 0.24 -10.69 -15.66
N ILE A 64 1.40 -11.25 -15.95
CA ILE A 64 1.68 -12.69 -15.95
C ILE A 64 2.20 -13.10 -14.56
N GLN A 65 1.65 -14.16 -14.01
CA GLN A 65 2.18 -14.82 -12.81
C GLN A 65 2.94 -16.09 -13.23
N ASP A 66 4.26 -16.02 -13.17
CA ASP A 66 5.14 -17.16 -13.49
C ASP A 66 6.40 -17.13 -12.63
N HIS A 67 6.54 -18.11 -11.75
CA HIS A 67 7.67 -18.21 -10.83
C HIS A 67 9.04 -18.37 -11.52
N ARG A 68 9.06 -18.83 -12.78
CA ARG A 68 10.29 -18.95 -13.58
C ARG A 68 10.91 -17.57 -13.86
N ALA A 69 10.09 -16.52 -13.88
CA ALA A 69 10.58 -15.17 -14.10
C ALA A 69 11.31 -14.57 -12.88
N ILE A 70 11.04 -15.06 -11.67
CA ILE A 70 11.55 -14.47 -10.42
C ILE A 70 13.07 -14.29 -10.40
N PRO A 71 13.90 -15.31 -10.71
CA PRO A 71 15.35 -15.14 -10.72
C PRO A 71 15.84 -14.10 -11.73
N HIS A 72 15.16 -14.00 -12.86
CA HIS A 72 15.47 -13.02 -13.91
C HIS A 72 15.07 -11.60 -13.46
N LEU A 73 13.89 -11.43 -12.89
CA LEU A 73 13.41 -10.16 -12.37
C LEU A 73 14.29 -9.64 -11.22
N ILE A 74 14.76 -10.52 -10.33
CA ILE A 74 15.72 -10.17 -9.27
C ILE A 74 17.01 -9.61 -9.89
N ARG A 75 17.56 -10.25 -10.93
CA ARG A 75 18.73 -9.71 -11.64
C ARG A 75 18.47 -8.36 -12.27
N LEU A 76 17.29 -8.16 -12.83
CA LEU A 76 16.88 -6.90 -13.47
C LEU A 76 16.69 -5.74 -12.48
N LEU A 77 16.60 -5.99 -11.17
CA LEU A 77 16.68 -4.93 -10.16
C LEU A 77 18.02 -4.17 -10.21
N GLY A 78 19.07 -4.78 -10.71
CA GLY A 78 20.38 -4.17 -10.92
C GLY A 78 20.63 -3.66 -12.35
N ASP A 79 19.64 -3.60 -13.22
CA ASP A 79 19.80 -3.13 -14.60
C ASP A 79 20.27 -1.67 -14.66
N ARG A 80 21.08 -1.34 -15.68
CA ARG A 80 21.58 0.02 -15.90
C ARG A 80 20.44 1.02 -16.17
N CYS A 81 19.38 0.56 -16.84
CA CYS A 81 18.21 1.37 -17.18
C CYS A 81 17.22 1.44 -16.01
N PRO A 82 16.94 2.62 -15.47
CA PRO A 82 15.96 2.76 -14.39
C PRO A 82 14.56 2.22 -14.73
N LEU A 83 14.14 2.33 -15.99
CA LEU A 83 12.83 1.83 -16.44
C LEU A 83 12.74 0.30 -16.37
N VAL A 84 13.85 -0.40 -16.65
CA VAL A 84 13.92 -1.86 -16.46
C VAL A 84 13.81 -2.20 -14.98
N ARG A 85 14.56 -1.48 -14.11
CA ARG A 85 14.51 -1.69 -12.65
C ARG A 85 13.10 -1.45 -12.08
N VAL A 86 12.44 -0.38 -12.53
CA VAL A 86 11.04 -0.08 -12.12
C VAL A 86 10.11 -1.22 -12.53
N SER A 87 10.18 -1.68 -13.80
CA SER A 87 9.35 -2.76 -14.30
C SER A 87 9.59 -4.06 -13.53
N ALA A 88 10.86 -4.40 -13.28
CA ALA A 88 11.23 -5.57 -12.49
C ALA A 88 10.71 -5.50 -11.05
N ALA A 89 10.80 -4.33 -10.40
CA ALA A 89 10.25 -4.13 -9.07
C ALA A 89 8.74 -4.39 -9.04
N TYR A 90 7.96 -3.77 -9.94
CA TYR A 90 6.52 -4.01 -9.99
C TYR A 90 6.16 -5.46 -10.32
N ALA A 91 6.90 -6.10 -11.25
CA ALA A 91 6.69 -7.50 -11.57
C ALA A 91 6.90 -8.41 -10.34
N LEU A 92 7.93 -8.16 -9.51
CA LEU A 92 8.16 -8.89 -8.26
C LEU A 92 7.07 -8.63 -7.21
N GLY A 93 6.43 -7.47 -7.23
CA GLY A 93 5.26 -7.20 -6.39
C GLY A 93 4.00 -7.94 -6.83
N ARG A 94 3.89 -8.27 -8.12
CA ARG A 94 2.81 -9.09 -8.69
C ARG A 94 3.10 -10.58 -8.65
N ASN A 95 4.35 -10.97 -8.48
CA ASN A 95 4.83 -12.34 -8.33
C ASN A 95 5.53 -12.51 -6.97
N PRO A 96 4.80 -12.49 -5.85
CA PRO A 96 5.40 -12.55 -4.52
C PRO A 96 6.26 -13.80 -4.34
N SER A 97 7.49 -13.59 -3.83
CA SER A 97 8.40 -14.67 -3.54
C SER A 97 9.34 -14.31 -2.39
N PRO A 98 9.56 -15.22 -1.43
CA PRO A 98 10.53 -15.00 -0.36
C PRO A 98 11.95 -14.73 -0.87
N GLU A 99 12.32 -15.28 -2.01
CA GLU A 99 13.66 -15.09 -2.62
C GLU A 99 13.90 -13.65 -3.08
N ALA A 100 12.83 -12.89 -3.35
CA ALA A 100 12.92 -11.53 -3.85
C ALA A 100 13.04 -10.49 -2.72
N ILE A 101 12.72 -10.83 -1.47
CA ILE A 101 12.62 -9.87 -0.36
C ILE A 101 13.96 -9.17 -0.12
N GLU A 102 15.01 -9.90 0.22
CA GLU A 102 16.32 -9.32 0.48
C GLU A 102 16.90 -8.56 -0.72
N PRO A 103 16.86 -9.08 -1.97
CA PRO A 103 17.25 -8.31 -3.15
C PRO A 103 16.48 -7.02 -3.34
N MET A 104 15.17 -6.98 -3.05
CA MET A 104 14.37 -5.75 -3.12
C MET A 104 14.76 -4.75 -2.01
N ILE A 105 15.01 -5.22 -0.78
CA ILE A 105 15.46 -4.38 0.34
C ILE A 105 16.83 -3.78 0.01
N ASP A 106 17.77 -4.59 -0.45
CA ASP A 106 19.09 -4.12 -0.86
C ASP A 106 19.02 -3.05 -1.96
N GLN A 107 18.15 -3.28 -2.96
CA GLN A 107 17.98 -2.30 -4.03
C GLN A 107 17.29 -1.02 -3.54
N LEU A 108 16.31 -1.11 -2.65
CA LEU A 108 15.63 0.05 -2.04
C LEU A 108 16.63 0.97 -1.34
N GLN A 109 17.58 0.41 -0.61
CA GLN A 109 18.57 1.18 0.15
C GLN A 109 19.61 1.89 -0.74
N ARG A 110 19.93 1.34 -1.92
CA ARG A 110 21.03 1.85 -2.78
C ARG A 110 20.56 2.56 -4.04
N ASP A 111 19.29 2.42 -4.45
CA ASP A 111 18.85 3.01 -5.71
C ASP A 111 18.68 4.53 -5.58
N TRP A 112 19.39 5.25 -6.43
CA TRP A 112 19.30 6.72 -6.49
C TRP A 112 17.97 7.21 -7.11
N ASN A 113 17.27 6.36 -7.90
CA ASN A 113 16.07 6.74 -8.62
C ASN A 113 14.82 6.56 -7.75
N GLY A 114 14.13 7.65 -7.44
CA GLY A 114 12.92 7.62 -6.60
C GLY A 114 11.77 6.81 -7.16
N TYR A 115 11.64 6.69 -8.49
CA TYR A 115 10.60 5.84 -9.09
C TYR A 115 10.88 4.35 -8.87
N VAL A 116 12.16 3.95 -8.89
CA VAL A 116 12.56 2.57 -8.53
C VAL A 116 12.25 2.30 -7.08
N ARG A 117 12.65 3.22 -6.16
CA ARG A 117 12.37 3.05 -4.73
C ARG A 117 10.86 3.01 -4.45
N LYS A 118 10.06 3.85 -5.13
CA LYS A 118 8.59 3.79 -5.06
C LYS A 118 8.06 2.41 -5.45
N GLY A 119 8.51 1.85 -6.58
CA GLY A 119 8.11 0.52 -7.03
C GLY A 119 8.51 -0.58 -6.04
N LEU A 120 9.72 -0.48 -5.46
CA LEU A 120 10.21 -1.43 -4.46
C LEU A 120 9.41 -1.38 -3.17
N VAL A 121 9.06 -0.20 -2.67
CA VAL A 121 8.22 -0.01 -1.48
C VAL A 121 6.85 -0.65 -1.69
N TRP A 122 6.21 -0.40 -2.84
CA TRP A 122 4.93 -1.02 -3.17
C TRP A 122 5.05 -2.55 -3.22
N SER A 123 6.11 -3.06 -3.85
CA SER A 123 6.33 -4.50 -4.01
C SER A 123 6.62 -5.20 -2.69
N LEU A 124 7.41 -4.59 -1.81
CA LEU A 124 7.67 -5.09 -0.47
C LEU A 124 6.40 -5.16 0.39
N GLY A 125 5.51 -4.16 0.26
CA GLY A 125 4.19 -4.20 0.88
C GLY A 125 3.36 -5.39 0.40
N ASN A 126 3.30 -5.63 -0.92
CA ASN A 126 2.53 -6.72 -1.51
C ASN A 126 3.10 -8.12 -1.17
N ASN A 127 4.41 -8.23 -0.96
CA ASN A 127 5.04 -9.49 -0.55
C ASN A 127 4.73 -9.84 0.92
N ARG A 128 4.32 -8.88 1.76
CA ARG A 128 3.87 -9.10 3.14
C ARG A 128 4.86 -9.90 4.00
N ASP A 129 6.12 -9.56 3.88
CA ASP A 129 7.19 -10.21 4.65
C ASP A 129 7.64 -9.32 5.82
N ARG A 130 7.88 -9.95 6.99
CA ARG A 130 8.29 -9.23 8.19
C ARG A 130 9.61 -8.45 8.05
N HIS A 131 10.53 -8.94 7.19
CA HIS A 131 11.81 -8.28 6.96
C HIS A 131 11.64 -6.93 6.25
N SER A 132 10.52 -6.74 5.55
CA SER A 132 10.17 -5.48 4.89
C SER A 132 9.79 -4.37 5.86
N LEU A 133 9.44 -4.68 7.12
CA LEU A 133 8.88 -3.72 8.08
C LEU A 133 9.82 -2.54 8.34
N SER A 134 11.07 -2.81 8.75
CA SER A 134 12.04 -1.72 9.03
C SER A 134 12.35 -0.88 7.79
N PRO A 135 12.67 -1.45 6.61
CA PRO A 135 12.86 -0.67 5.38
C PRO A 135 11.67 0.21 4.98
N LEU A 136 10.44 -0.27 5.19
CA LEU A 136 9.22 0.50 4.90
C LEU A 136 9.04 1.66 5.89
N ILE A 137 9.31 1.44 7.19
CA ILE A 137 9.27 2.50 8.20
C ILE A 137 10.32 3.57 7.89
N ASP A 138 11.53 3.18 7.53
CA ASP A 138 12.61 4.11 7.17
C ASP A 138 12.24 4.91 5.92
N SER A 139 11.64 4.25 4.92
CA SER A 139 11.13 4.92 3.71
C SER A 139 10.05 5.95 4.04
N LEU A 140 9.10 5.63 4.93
CA LEU A 140 8.07 6.59 5.38
C LEU A 140 8.68 7.81 6.05
N ARG A 141 9.75 7.65 6.81
CA ARG A 141 10.36 8.73 7.59
C ARG A 141 11.26 9.66 6.79
N THR A 142 12.00 9.12 5.84
CA THR A 142 13.20 9.82 5.32
C THR A 142 13.24 9.99 3.80
N ASP A 143 12.40 9.28 3.04
CA ASP A 143 12.48 9.31 1.58
C ASP A 143 11.74 10.53 0.98
N ILE A 144 11.80 10.65 -0.35
CA ILE A 144 11.06 11.68 -1.09
C ILE A 144 9.55 11.49 -0.94
N PRO A 145 8.73 12.54 -1.11
CA PRO A 145 7.28 12.48 -0.87
C PRO A 145 6.57 11.33 -1.58
N ALA A 146 6.91 11.07 -2.85
CA ALA A 146 6.30 9.98 -3.61
C ALA A 146 6.57 8.59 -3.00
N VAL A 147 7.75 8.38 -2.39
CA VAL A 147 8.10 7.12 -1.72
C VAL A 147 7.44 7.04 -0.36
N ARG A 148 7.44 8.14 0.43
CA ARG A 148 6.76 8.20 1.73
C ARG A 148 5.28 7.87 1.63
N LEU A 149 4.61 8.42 0.58
CA LEU A 149 3.20 8.15 0.30
C LEU A 149 2.92 6.64 0.17
N TRP A 150 3.73 5.97 -0.66
CA TRP A 150 3.57 4.54 -0.89
C TRP A 150 4.03 3.68 0.30
N ALA A 151 5.00 4.16 1.07
CA ALA A 151 5.43 3.49 2.30
C ALA A 151 4.31 3.45 3.34
N ALA A 152 3.53 4.53 3.50
CA ALA A 152 2.36 4.52 4.37
C ALA A 152 1.35 3.43 3.96
N SER A 153 1.00 3.33 2.66
CA SER A 153 0.11 2.27 2.15
C SER A 153 0.70 0.87 2.31
N ALA A 154 2.00 0.70 2.03
CA ALA A 154 2.68 -0.59 2.18
C ALA A 154 2.67 -1.09 3.63
N LEU A 155 2.81 -0.17 4.60
CA LEU A 155 2.75 -0.49 6.01
C LEU A 155 1.37 -0.97 6.45
N ALA A 156 0.28 -0.54 5.80
CA ALA A 156 -1.05 -1.09 6.08
C ALA A 156 -1.16 -2.59 5.76
N GLN A 157 -0.38 -3.09 4.78
CA GLN A 157 -0.34 -4.51 4.44
C GLN A 157 0.27 -5.38 5.55
N MET A 158 0.98 -4.77 6.50
CA MET A 158 1.56 -5.47 7.66
C MET A 158 0.48 -6.05 8.59
N ALA A 159 -0.76 -5.61 8.48
CA ALA A 159 -1.92 -6.23 9.14
C ALA A 159 -2.00 -7.75 8.89
N GLN A 160 -1.56 -8.20 7.72
CA GLN A 160 -1.62 -9.60 7.31
C GLN A 160 -0.34 -10.39 7.63
N VAL A 161 0.65 -9.75 8.25
CA VAL A 161 1.94 -10.39 8.59
C VAL A 161 1.91 -10.95 10.00
N SER A 162 1.74 -10.10 11.00
CA SER A 162 1.62 -10.51 12.41
C SER A 162 1.13 -9.36 13.29
N TYR A 163 0.66 -9.70 14.48
CA TYR A 163 0.29 -8.71 15.50
C TYR A 163 1.47 -7.77 15.86
N GLU A 164 2.69 -8.31 16.01
CA GLU A 164 3.89 -7.54 16.33
C GLU A 164 4.23 -6.55 15.21
N ALA A 165 3.99 -6.93 13.95
CA ALA A 165 4.16 -6.03 12.81
C ALA A 165 3.19 -4.87 12.88
N ILE A 166 1.90 -5.10 13.19
CA ILE A 166 0.91 -4.05 13.40
C ILE A 166 1.36 -3.10 14.51
N VAL A 167 1.69 -3.64 15.69
CA VAL A 167 2.13 -2.84 16.85
C VAL A 167 3.32 -1.95 16.51
N SER A 168 4.29 -2.48 15.75
CA SER A 168 5.48 -1.74 15.33
C SER A 168 5.20 -0.67 14.28
N THR A 169 4.12 -0.81 13.52
CA THR A 169 3.74 0.10 12.43
C THR A 169 2.94 1.31 12.91
N ILE A 170 2.15 1.18 13.97
CA ILE A 170 1.28 2.26 14.47
C ILE A 170 2.04 3.54 14.83
N PRO A 171 3.12 3.53 15.65
CA PRO A 171 3.79 4.76 16.03
C PRO A 171 4.38 5.56 14.87
N PRO A 172 5.07 4.96 13.87
CA PRO A 172 5.58 5.72 12.72
C PRO A 172 4.44 6.29 11.83
N LEU A 173 3.31 5.60 11.71
CA LEU A 173 2.15 6.14 10.98
C LEU A 173 1.50 7.31 11.72
N ILE A 174 1.36 7.27 13.05
CA ILE A 174 0.91 8.41 13.86
C ILE A 174 1.87 9.60 13.69
N GLN A 175 3.19 9.34 13.67
CA GLN A 175 4.17 10.39 13.43
C GLN A 175 4.02 11.01 12.04
N GLY A 176 3.80 10.18 11.00
CA GLY A 176 3.54 10.62 9.63
C GLY A 176 2.26 11.44 9.54
N LEU A 177 1.17 10.97 10.15
CA LEU A 177 -0.12 11.67 10.22
C LEU A 177 0.00 13.06 10.85
N ARG A 178 0.74 13.20 11.95
CA ARG A 178 0.88 14.47 12.68
C ARG A 178 1.86 15.45 12.06
N ARG A 179 2.87 14.98 11.31
CA ARG A 179 4.06 15.80 11.01
C ARG A 179 4.48 15.86 9.56
N ASP A 180 3.95 15.01 8.69
CA ASP A 180 4.35 15.09 7.29
C ASP A 180 3.84 16.42 6.68
N PRO A 181 4.74 17.18 6.02
CA PRO A 181 4.34 18.46 5.42
C PRO A 181 3.37 18.31 4.24
N ILE A 182 3.22 17.11 3.70
CA ILE A 182 2.36 16.85 2.53
C ILE A 182 1.02 16.28 2.98
N PRO A 183 -0.11 16.97 2.77
CA PRO A 183 -1.43 16.50 3.19
C PRO A 183 -1.78 15.10 2.68
N ALA A 184 -1.47 14.79 1.41
CA ALA A 184 -1.73 13.46 0.83
C ALA A 184 -1.01 12.32 1.58
N ILE A 185 0.16 12.58 2.19
CA ILE A 185 0.87 11.57 3.01
C ILE A 185 0.16 11.44 4.36
N ARG A 186 -0.28 12.55 4.98
CA ARG A 186 -1.06 12.51 6.21
C ARG A 186 -2.37 11.75 6.00
N SER A 187 -3.12 12.03 4.91
CA SER A 187 -4.32 11.27 4.51
C SER A 187 -4.05 9.77 4.38
N ASN A 188 -2.96 9.41 3.72
CA ASN A 188 -2.62 8.00 3.54
C ASN A 188 -2.19 7.32 4.86
N CYS A 189 -1.57 8.05 5.78
CA CYS A 189 -1.31 7.56 7.15
C CYS A 189 -2.62 7.36 7.92
N ALA A 190 -3.60 8.27 7.79
CA ALA A 190 -4.93 8.11 8.40
C ALA A 190 -5.64 6.85 7.90
N TRP A 191 -5.68 6.66 6.57
CA TRP A 191 -6.22 5.45 5.97
C TRP A 191 -5.53 4.19 6.49
N SER A 192 -4.19 4.17 6.52
CA SER A 192 -3.39 3.03 6.97
C SER A 192 -3.64 2.71 8.45
N LEU A 193 -3.72 3.73 9.30
CA LEU A 193 -4.07 3.56 10.72
C LEU A 193 -5.46 2.96 10.90
N GLY A 194 -6.44 3.41 10.10
CA GLY A 194 -7.79 2.85 10.10
C GLY A 194 -7.80 1.36 9.74
N GLN A 195 -7.02 0.95 8.73
CA GLN A 195 -6.91 -0.47 8.35
C GLN A 195 -6.29 -1.30 9.48
N LEU A 196 -5.18 -0.84 10.06
CA LEU A 196 -4.48 -1.56 11.13
C LEU A 196 -5.27 -1.62 12.44
N ALA A 197 -5.97 -0.55 12.80
CA ALA A 197 -6.76 -0.48 14.03
C ALA A 197 -7.87 -1.52 14.07
N ARG A 198 -8.45 -1.88 12.92
CA ARG A 198 -9.50 -2.91 12.83
C ARG A 198 -9.00 -4.31 13.19
N GLU A 199 -7.71 -4.57 13.05
CA GLU A 199 -7.06 -5.84 13.38
C GLU A 199 -6.50 -5.88 14.80
N LEU A 200 -6.60 -4.77 15.55
CA LEU A 200 -6.09 -4.67 16.91
C LEU A 200 -7.18 -4.97 17.94
N PRO A 201 -6.85 -5.71 19.01
CA PRO A 201 -7.71 -5.77 20.19
C PRO A 201 -7.71 -4.41 20.90
N SER A 202 -8.77 -4.12 21.66
CA SER A 202 -8.86 -2.91 22.49
C SER A 202 -7.75 -2.90 23.55
N ASN A 203 -6.67 -2.20 23.26
CA ASN A 203 -5.51 -2.03 24.13
C ASN A 203 -4.88 -0.62 23.93
N VAL A 204 -3.74 -0.37 24.58
CA VAL A 204 -3.06 0.93 24.54
C VAL A 204 -2.61 1.32 23.13
N VAL A 205 -2.25 0.36 22.28
CA VAL A 205 -1.80 0.61 20.88
C VAL A 205 -3.01 1.01 20.03
N TYR A 206 -4.11 0.28 20.17
CA TYR A 206 -5.39 0.63 19.55
C TYR A 206 -5.83 2.03 19.98
N ALA A 207 -5.86 2.31 21.29
CA ALA A 207 -6.23 3.61 21.80
C ALA A 207 -5.38 4.74 21.21
N GLY A 208 -4.06 4.52 21.11
CA GLY A 208 -3.14 5.50 20.49
C GLY A 208 -3.42 5.75 19.01
N ALA A 209 -3.81 4.72 18.24
CA ALA A 209 -4.20 4.88 16.84
C ALA A 209 -5.50 5.70 16.72
N ILE A 210 -6.51 5.39 17.54
CA ILE A 210 -7.78 6.14 17.57
C ILE A 210 -7.55 7.59 18.00
N ASP A 211 -6.78 7.84 19.05
CA ASP A 211 -6.47 9.19 19.51
C ASP A 211 -5.76 10.02 18.44
N GLY A 212 -4.82 9.42 17.71
CA GLY A 212 -4.15 10.08 16.57
C GLY A 212 -5.10 10.42 15.42
N LEU A 213 -6.05 9.53 15.12
CA LEU A 213 -7.08 9.78 14.11
C LEU A 213 -8.07 10.85 14.56
N ILE A 214 -8.49 10.86 15.83
CA ILE A 214 -9.38 11.90 16.41
C ILE A 214 -8.69 13.27 16.34
N GLU A 215 -7.43 13.36 16.77
CA GLU A 215 -6.63 14.58 16.70
C GLU A 215 -6.58 15.12 15.26
N SER A 216 -6.28 14.27 14.29
CA SER A 216 -6.22 14.68 12.88
C SER A 216 -7.58 15.10 12.33
N PHE A 217 -8.65 14.40 12.68
CA PHE A 217 -10.01 14.75 12.29
C PHE A 217 -10.42 16.15 12.78
N VAL A 218 -10.08 16.49 14.01
CA VAL A 218 -10.47 17.77 14.63
C VAL A 218 -9.52 18.91 14.25
N GLU A 219 -8.21 18.66 14.21
CA GLU A 219 -7.19 19.71 14.25
C GLU A 219 -6.36 19.85 12.96
N ASP A 220 -6.40 18.88 12.01
CA ASP A 220 -5.56 19.01 10.80
C ASP A 220 -5.97 20.26 9.98
N GLU A 221 -4.98 20.98 9.50
CA GLU A 221 -5.18 22.20 8.69
C GLU A 221 -5.84 21.94 7.33
N ASP A 222 -5.66 20.73 6.79
CA ASP A 222 -6.18 20.30 5.49
C ASP A 222 -7.50 19.55 5.65
N LEU A 223 -8.55 20.06 4.99
CA LEU A 223 -9.89 19.49 5.08
C LEU A 223 -9.97 18.06 4.52
N GLY A 224 -9.17 17.72 3.51
CA GLY A 224 -9.11 16.37 2.96
C GLY A 224 -8.56 15.38 3.97
N VAL A 225 -7.51 15.76 4.72
CA VAL A 225 -6.95 14.94 5.80
C VAL A 225 -7.98 14.73 6.92
N ARG A 226 -8.71 15.78 7.29
CA ARG A 226 -9.79 15.67 8.30
C ARG A 226 -10.86 14.68 7.86
N GLU A 227 -11.31 14.74 6.60
CA GLU A 227 -12.33 13.84 6.06
C GLU A 227 -11.82 12.39 5.95
N ASP A 228 -10.56 12.19 5.55
CA ASP A 228 -9.96 10.86 5.51
C ASP A 228 -9.81 10.25 6.91
N ALA A 229 -9.44 11.06 7.91
CA ALA A 229 -9.39 10.64 9.30
C ALA A 229 -10.78 10.28 9.84
N ARG A 230 -11.81 11.11 9.55
CA ARG A 230 -13.22 10.83 9.85
C ARG A 230 -13.68 9.52 9.23
N SER A 231 -13.39 9.33 7.94
CA SER A 231 -13.73 8.11 7.21
C SER A 231 -13.06 6.87 7.83
N ALA A 232 -11.81 6.99 8.24
CA ALA A 232 -11.09 5.92 8.94
C ALA A 232 -11.75 5.58 10.30
N LEU A 233 -12.11 6.59 11.10
CA LEU A 233 -12.78 6.42 12.40
C LEU A 233 -14.14 5.75 12.25
N LEU A 234 -14.94 6.15 11.25
CA LEU A 234 -16.23 5.52 10.95
C LEU A 234 -16.08 4.04 10.58
N LYS A 235 -15.05 3.69 9.78
CA LYS A 235 -14.78 2.30 9.40
C LYS A 235 -14.28 1.44 10.56
N VAL A 236 -13.54 2.02 11.50
CA VAL A 236 -13.10 1.34 12.72
C VAL A 236 -14.26 1.12 13.67
N GLY A 237 -15.16 2.08 13.81
CA GLY A 237 -16.34 1.99 14.65
C GLY A 237 -16.05 2.14 16.15
N ASP A 238 -14.97 2.86 16.54
CA ASP A 238 -14.67 3.13 17.96
C ASP A 238 -15.76 3.99 18.59
N PRO A 239 -16.35 3.59 19.74
CA PRO A 239 -17.46 4.32 20.36
C PRO A 239 -17.16 5.77 20.70
N ARG A 240 -15.92 6.09 21.14
CA ARG A 240 -15.50 7.45 21.49
C ARG A 240 -15.46 8.34 20.25
N ALA A 241 -14.93 7.77 19.14
CA ALA A 241 -14.85 8.48 17.88
C ALA A 241 -16.23 8.70 17.28
N LEU A 242 -17.12 7.70 17.31
CA LEU A 242 -18.49 7.82 16.80
C LEU A 242 -19.28 8.88 17.57
N GLN A 243 -19.18 8.90 18.89
CA GLN A 243 -19.82 9.91 19.72
C GLN A 243 -19.31 11.33 19.39
N LEU A 244 -17.99 11.51 19.25
CA LEU A 244 -17.41 12.80 18.88
C LEU A 244 -17.89 13.27 17.49
N ILE A 245 -17.94 12.37 16.51
CA ILE A 245 -18.42 12.69 15.16
C ILE A 245 -19.88 13.17 15.24
N GLU A 246 -20.74 12.47 15.98
CA GLU A 246 -22.14 12.84 16.14
C GLU A 246 -22.30 14.22 16.84
N GLU A 247 -21.51 14.49 17.86
CA GLU A 247 -21.51 15.78 18.58
C GLU A 247 -21.13 16.92 17.63
N LEU A 248 -20.07 16.77 16.83
CA LEU A 248 -19.61 17.80 15.88
C LEU A 248 -20.59 18.00 14.71
N GLU A 249 -21.25 16.94 14.23
CA GLU A 249 -22.31 17.05 13.22
C GLU A 249 -23.52 17.84 13.73
N GLN A 250 -23.91 17.63 15.01
CA GLN A 250 -24.99 18.40 15.64
C GLN A 250 -24.64 19.88 15.83
N GLU A 251 -23.37 20.20 16.01
CA GLU A 251 -22.87 21.57 16.11
C GLU A 251 -22.68 22.26 14.74
N GLY A 252 -22.89 21.54 13.63
CA GLY A 252 -22.81 22.08 12.28
C GLY A 252 -21.38 22.26 11.74
N TRP A 253 -20.45 21.43 12.17
CA TRP A 253 -19.05 21.45 11.71
C TRP A 253 -18.88 20.90 10.29
N PHE A 254 -19.88 20.22 9.74
CA PHE A 254 -19.88 19.56 8.42
C PHE A 254 -21.19 19.80 7.69
#